data_f8b2bfadb9f0a4a29cb48da79fdc19ce
#
_entry.id   f8b2bfadb9f0a4a29cb48da79fdc19ce
#
_cell.length_a   1.000
_cell.length_b   1.000
_cell.length_c   1.000
_cell.angle_alpha   90.00
_cell.angle_beta   90.00
_cell.angle_gamma   90.00
#
_symmetry.space_group_name_H-M   'P 1'
#
loop_
_entity.id
_entity.type
_entity.pdbx_description
1 polymer ?
#
loop_
_entity_poly.entity_id
_entity_poly.type
_entity_poly.pdbx_seq_one_letter_code
_entity_poly.pdbx_strand_id
1 'polypeptide(L)'
;MNMINVRRLTVMTFLGAGMLSGISAQVSPLQVDTLKETKIPDQWDLQSCIDYAKEQNITIRKNRITAASTQIDVKTAKAAMFPSLSFSTGQQVVNRPYQETSSRVSGSEIISSNSKTSYNGNYGLNASWTLYNGNKRLKTIQQEKLNNQMAELDVATSENNIQESIAQVYIQILYAAESVKVNENTLQVSIAQRDRGQELLNAGSIAKSDLAQLEAQVSTDRYQLVTAQATLEDYKLQLKQLLELDGENEMNIYLPALSDENVLAPLPTKRDVYISALSLRPEIEASKLNVEASELGINIAKSSYFPTISLSAGIGTNHTSGSDFNFGEQVKNGWNNSIGLSVSVPIFNNRQTKSAVQKAKLQYETSMLSLLDEQKALYKTIESLWLDANSAQQRYAAANEKLKSTQISYELISEQFNLGMKNTVELLTEKNNLLQAQQEQLQAKYMAILNTQLLKFYQGDQLAL
;
A
#
# COMPACT_ATOMS: atom_id res chain seq x y z
N MET A 1 22.66 -66.14 -12.30
CA MET A 1 22.14 -64.75 -12.48
C MET A 1 20.66 -64.78 -12.08
N ASN A 2 20.39 -64.61 -10.79
CA ASN A 2 19.05 -64.81 -10.22
C ASN A 2 18.33 -63.51 -10.03
N MET A 3 17.19 -63.34 -10.68
CA MET A 3 16.22 -62.26 -10.45
C MET A 3 15.64 -62.43 -9.03
N ILE A 4 16.23 -61.75 -8.06
CA ILE A 4 15.77 -61.75 -6.67
C ILE A 4 15.08 -60.41 -6.37
N ASN A 5 13.76 -60.50 -6.30
CA ASN A 5 12.85 -59.74 -5.40
C ASN A 5 12.79 -58.21 -5.55
N VAL A 6 12.46 -57.71 -6.74
CA VAL A 6 11.89 -56.37 -6.91
C VAL A 6 10.52 -56.20 -6.20
N ARG A 7 9.80 -57.30 -5.97
CA ARG A 7 8.47 -57.28 -5.28
C ARG A 7 8.48 -56.95 -3.78
N ARG A 8 9.63 -57.07 -3.09
CA ARG A 8 9.72 -56.71 -1.65
C ARG A 8 10.09 -55.23 -1.42
N LEU A 9 10.68 -54.55 -2.41
CA LEU A 9 10.97 -53.13 -2.33
C LEU A 9 9.71 -52.27 -2.53
N THR A 10 8.76 -52.76 -3.34
CA THR A 10 7.51 -52.01 -3.65
C THR A 10 6.49 -52.02 -2.50
N VAL A 11 6.56 -53.00 -1.58
CA VAL A 11 5.61 -53.06 -0.43
C VAL A 11 6.00 -52.11 0.72
N MET A 12 7.31 -51.77 0.85
CA MET A 12 7.74 -50.86 1.91
C MET A 12 7.53 -49.36 1.57
N THR A 13 7.46 -49.00 0.31
CA THR A 13 7.11 -47.65 -0.11
C THR A 13 5.63 -47.31 0.05
N PHE A 14 4.76 -48.30 0.08
CA PHE A 14 3.32 -48.09 0.29
C PHE A 14 2.91 -47.91 1.76
N LEU A 15 3.66 -48.40 2.75
CA LEU A 15 3.34 -48.15 4.15
C LEU A 15 3.73 -46.76 4.65
N GLY A 16 4.65 -46.09 4.00
CA GLY A 16 4.99 -44.69 4.29
C GLY A 16 4.00 -43.67 3.71
N ALA A 17 3.36 -44.02 2.59
CA ALA A 17 2.37 -43.16 1.94
C ALA A 17 0.99 -43.16 2.62
N GLY A 18 0.66 -44.23 3.36
CA GLY A 18 -0.64 -44.39 4.02
C GLY A 18 -0.82 -43.61 5.33
N MET A 19 0.28 -43.14 5.97
CA MET A 19 0.20 -42.33 7.19
C MET A 19 0.26 -40.81 6.97
N LEU A 20 0.56 -40.37 5.75
CA LEU A 20 0.55 -38.93 5.40
C LEU A 20 -0.83 -38.42 4.97
N SER A 21 -1.80 -39.30 4.77
CA SER A 21 -3.16 -38.89 4.35
C SER A 21 -4.09 -38.49 5.50
N GLY A 22 -3.62 -38.45 6.76
CA GLY A 22 -4.43 -38.14 7.93
C GLY A 22 -4.16 -36.81 8.62
N ILE A 23 -3.13 -36.06 8.20
CA ILE A 23 -2.85 -34.71 8.73
C ILE A 23 -3.06 -33.69 7.59
N SER A 24 -4.25 -33.69 7.02
CA SER A 24 -4.80 -32.50 6.46
C SER A 24 -5.21 -31.61 7.64
N ALA A 25 -4.26 -30.87 8.22
CA ALA A 25 -4.66 -29.67 8.91
C ALA A 25 -5.54 -28.92 7.89
N GLN A 26 -6.85 -28.86 8.13
CA GLN A 26 -7.71 -27.95 7.43
C GLN A 26 -7.12 -26.56 7.68
N VAL A 27 -6.24 -26.13 6.78
CA VAL A 27 -5.98 -24.71 6.57
C VAL A 27 -7.33 -24.23 6.06
N SER A 28 -8.17 -23.72 6.97
CA SER A 28 -9.29 -22.90 6.55
C SER A 28 -8.68 -21.92 5.56
N PRO A 29 -9.14 -21.88 4.30
CA PRO A 29 -8.64 -20.87 3.40
C PRO A 29 -8.83 -19.56 4.15
N LEU A 30 -7.73 -18.80 4.31
CA LEU A 30 -7.85 -17.39 4.64
C LEU A 30 -8.89 -16.89 3.63
N GLN A 31 -10.08 -16.52 4.13
CA GLN A 31 -11.00 -15.75 3.33
C GLN A 31 -10.26 -14.43 3.05
N VAL A 32 -9.40 -14.47 2.03
CA VAL A 32 -9.07 -13.28 1.28
C VAL A 32 -10.42 -12.83 0.78
N ASP A 33 -10.89 -11.72 1.31
CA ASP A 33 -12.18 -11.13 1.00
C ASP A 33 -12.28 -11.05 -0.53
N THR A 34 -12.84 -12.11 -1.11
CA THR A 34 -13.05 -12.23 -2.54
C THR A 34 -14.04 -11.15 -2.86
N LEU A 35 -13.56 -10.14 -3.61
CA LEU A 35 -14.33 -9.12 -4.31
C LEU A 35 -15.81 -9.10 -3.87
N LYS A 36 -16.13 -8.40 -2.78
CA LYS A 36 -17.49 -7.94 -2.61
C LYS A 36 -17.77 -7.09 -3.85
N GLU A 37 -18.69 -7.51 -4.68
CA GLU A 37 -19.22 -6.66 -5.73
C GLU A 37 -19.85 -5.46 -5.05
N THR A 38 -19.05 -4.41 -4.87
CA THR A 38 -19.52 -3.14 -4.36
C THR A 38 -20.41 -2.56 -5.46
N LYS A 39 -21.65 -2.29 -5.15
CA LYS A 39 -22.60 -1.73 -6.10
C LYS A 39 -22.03 -0.40 -6.62
N ILE A 40 -21.86 -0.29 -7.93
CA ILE A 40 -21.41 0.95 -8.57
C ILE A 40 -22.50 2.01 -8.34
N PRO A 41 -22.18 3.19 -7.79
CA PRO A 41 -23.13 4.27 -7.61
C PRO A 41 -23.67 4.79 -8.95
N ASP A 42 -24.94 5.16 -9.00
CA ASP A 42 -25.55 5.78 -10.18
C ASP A 42 -25.00 7.20 -10.45
N GLN A 43 -24.58 7.88 -9.37
CA GLN A 43 -23.98 9.21 -9.40
C GLN A 43 -22.79 9.24 -8.44
N TRP A 44 -21.70 9.86 -8.88
CA TRP A 44 -20.43 9.93 -8.16
C TRP A 44 -20.25 11.31 -7.54
N ASP A 45 -20.46 11.43 -6.24
CA ASP A 45 -20.00 12.55 -5.43
C ASP A 45 -18.65 12.23 -4.77
N LEU A 46 -18.03 13.21 -4.12
CA LEU A 46 -16.72 13.03 -3.50
C LEU A 46 -16.74 11.89 -2.45
N GLN A 47 -17.80 11.82 -1.62
CA GLN A 47 -17.88 10.84 -0.56
C GLN A 47 -18.06 9.42 -1.11
N SER A 48 -18.91 9.24 -2.11
CA SER A 48 -19.10 7.95 -2.80
C SER A 48 -17.81 7.46 -3.45
N CYS A 49 -17.01 8.37 -4.04
CA CYS A 49 -15.70 8.04 -4.59
C CYS A 49 -14.74 7.55 -3.51
N ILE A 50 -14.69 8.24 -2.38
CA ILE A 50 -13.83 7.89 -1.25
C ILE A 50 -14.21 6.52 -0.67
N ASP A 51 -15.50 6.30 -0.42
CA ASP A 51 -16.01 5.07 0.19
C ASP A 51 -15.79 3.86 -0.74
N TYR A 52 -16.03 4.04 -2.04
CA TYR A 52 -15.75 3.00 -3.03
C TYR A 52 -14.26 2.67 -3.13
N ALA A 53 -13.39 3.69 -3.16
CA ALA A 53 -11.94 3.49 -3.22
C ALA A 53 -11.39 2.80 -1.97
N LYS A 54 -11.90 3.09 -0.77
CA LYS A 54 -11.50 2.41 0.47
C LYS A 54 -11.72 0.90 0.39
N GLU A 55 -12.73 0.45 -0.36
CA GLU A 55 -13.00 -0.99 -0.52
C GLU A 55 -12.24 -1.61 -1.69
N GLN A 56 -12.12 -0.91 -2.82
CA GLN A 56 -11.66 -1.50 -4.08
C GLN A 56 -10.22 -1.16 -4.44
N ASN A 57 -9.65 -0.07 -3.92
CA ASN A 57 -8.31 0.35 -4.34
C ASN A 57 -7.24 -0.72 -4.01
N ILE A 58 -6.47 -1.08 -5.04
CA ILE A 58 -5.47 -2.15 -4.98
C ILE A 58 -4.40 -1.87 -3.93
N THR A 59 -3.98 -0.62 -3.75
CA THR A 59 -2.95 -0.25 -2.76
C THR A 59 -3.44 -0.48 -1.33
N ILE A 60 -4.67 -0.06 -1.01
CA ILE A 60 -5.30 -0.29 0.29
C ILE A 60 -5.47 -1.79 0.53
N ARG A 61 -5.94 -2.55 -0.46
CA ARG A 61 -6.10 -4.01 -0.37
C ARG A 61 -4.77 -4.73 -0.15
N LYS A 62 -3.69 -4.32 -0.83
CA LYS A 62 -2.34 -4.86 -0.60
C LYS A 62 -1.89 -4.64 0.85
N ASN A 63 -2.10 -3.44 1.40
CA ASN A 63 -1.74 -3.14 2.78
C ASN A 63 -2.59 -3.90 3.79
N ARG A 64 -3.89 -4.12 3.53
CA ARG A 64 -4.74 -5.00 4.35
C ARG A 64 -4.24 -6.46 4.35
N ILE A 65 -3.79 -6.97 3.20
CA ILE A 65 -3.17 -8.31 3.11
C ILE A 65 -1.86 -8.34 3.91
N THR A 66 -1.05 -7.29 3.87
CA THR A 66 0.18 -7.17 4.68
C THR A 66 -0.15 -7.16 6.16
N ALA A 67 -1.14 -6.41 6.62
CA ALA A 67 -1.60 -6.41 8.00
C ALA A 67 -2.14 -7.78 8.44
N ALA A 68 -2.86 -8.49 7.56
CA ALA A 68 -3.28 -9.87 7.84
C ALA A 68 -2.09 -10.83 7.94
N SER A 69 -1.04 -10.64 7.14
CA SER A 69 0.21 -11.41 7.23
C SER A 69 0.92 -11.19 8.56
N THR A 70 1.09 -9.94 8.99
CA THR A 70 1.73 -9.64 10.28
C THR A 70 0.91 -10.16 11.47
N GLN A 71 -0.41 -10.25 11.35
CA GLN A 71 -1.24 -10.93 12.35
C GLN A 71 -0.93 -12.43 12.45
N ILE A 72 -0.59 -13.08 11.33
CA ILE A 72 -0.12 -14.47 11.32
C ILE A 72 1.23 -14.58 12.01
N ASP A 73 2.13 -13.61 11.82
CA ASP A 73 3.43 -13.58 12.49
C ASP A 73 3.28 -13.48 14.01
N VAL A 74 2.32 -12.70 14.51
CA VAL A 74 1.95 -12.68 15.94
C VAL A 74 1.48 -14.05 16.42
N LYS A 75 0.65 -14.76 15.64
CA LYS A 75 0.19 -16.11 15.97
C LYS A 75 1.36 -17.10 15.98
N THR A 76 2.27 -16.99 15.01
CA THR A 76 3.49 -17.81 14.92
C THR A 76 4.42 -17.57 16.11
N ALA A 77 4.66 -16.30 16.48
CA ALA A 77 5.44 -15.95 17.65
C ALA A 77 4.83 -16.49 18.97
N LYS A 78 3.50 -16.46 19.09
CA LYS A 78 2.79 -17.09 20.22
C LYS A 78 2.91 -18.62 20.20
N ALA A 79 2.79 -19.23 19.02
CA ALA A 79 2.93 -20.69 18.85
C ALA A 79 4.34 -21.17 19.23
N ALA A 80 5.38 -20.36 19.04
CA ALA A 80 6.73 -20.67 19.47
C ALA A 80 6.89 -20.84 21.00
N MET A 81 5.88 -20.47 21.81
CA MET A 81 5.86 -20.76 23.26
C MET A 81 5.57 -22.23 23.56
N PHE A 82 4.97 -22.99 22.63
CA PHE A 82 4.63 -24.39 22.78
C PHE A 82 5.74 -25.32 22.27
N PRO A 83 5.74 -26.61 22.65
CA PRO A 83 6.68 -27.58 22.12
C PRO A 83 6.43 -27.86 20.65
N SER A 84 7.49 -28.09 19.88
CA SER A 84 7.42 -28.66 18.54
C SER A 84 7.43 -30.20 18.62
N LEU A 85 6.69 -30.86 17.71
CA LEU A 85 6.67 -32.30 17.56
C LEU A 85 7.00 -32.63 16.11
N SER A 86 7.96 -33.53 15.90
CA SER A 86 8.38 -33.97 14.57
C SER A 86 8.56 -35.46 14.51
N PHE A 87 8.11 -36.07 13.41
CA PHE A 87 8.46 -37.41 13.06
C PHE A 87 9.57 -37.39 12.01
N SER A 88 10.60 -38.22 12.24
CA SER A 88 11.70 -38.36 11.32
C SER A 88 11.97 -39.84 11.01
N THR A 89 12.28 -40.14 9.77
CA THR A 89 12.76 -41.45 9.36
C THR A 89 13.94 -41.26 8.40
N GLY A 90 14.98 -42.02 8.62
CA GLY A 90 16.14 -42.10 7.74
C GLY A 90 16.29 -43.51 7.23
N GLN A 91 16.43 -43.68 5.93
CA GLN A 91 16.68 -44.99 5.30
C GLN A 91 17.99 -44.86 4.53
N GLN A 92 18.96 -45.74 4.85
CA GLN A 92 20.28 -45.67 4.28
C GLN A 92 20.71 -47.04 3.76
N VAL A 93 21.18 -47.08 2.51
CA VAL A 93 21.85 -48.22 1.94
C VAL A 93 23.34 -47.87 1.85
N VAL A 94 24.20 -48.67 2.49
CA VAL A 94 25.63 -48.46 2.47
C VAL A 94 26.24 -49.66 1.76
N ASN A 95 26.93 -49.45 0.63
CA ASN A 95 27.71 -50.42 -0.08
C ASN A 95 29.19 -50.20 0.19
N ARG A 96 29.87 -51.30 0.71
CA ARG A 96 31.31 -51.31 0.99
C ARG A 96 31.98 -52.36 0.14
N PRO A 97 32.29 -52.10 -1.13
CA PRO A 97 32.73 -53.13 -2.09
C PRO A 97 34.05 -53.82 -1.72
N TYR A 98 34.89 -53.15 -0.95
CA TYR A 98 36.22 -53.63 -0.55
C TYR A 98 36.27 -54.19 0.86
N GLN A 99 35.11 -54.31 1.54
CA GLN A 99 35.04 -54.88 2.87
C GLN A 99 35.02 -56.44 2.76
N GLU A 100 36.06 -57.11 3.29
CA GLU A 100 36.19 -58.57 3.25
C GLU A 100 35.34 -59.24 4.35
N THR A 101 35.34 -58.69 5.57
CA THR A 101 34.55 -59.23 6.68
C THR A 101 34.18 -58.07 7.64
N SER A 102 32.94 -57.95 8.03
CA SER A 102 32.50 -57.04 9.12
C SER A 102 32.09 -57.87 10.34
N SER A 103 32.69 -57.57 11.46
CA SER A 103 32.26 -58.13 12.76
C SER A 103 31.51 -57.11 13.55
N ARG A 104 30.33 -57.47 14.06
CA ARG A 104 29.51 -56.64 14.91
C ARG A 104 29.24 -57.33 16.24
N VAL A 105 29.46 -56.63 17.35
CA VAL A 105 29.13 -57.18 18.67
C VAL A 105 27.64 -56.91 18.92
N SER A 106 26.87 -57.97 19.15
CA SER A 106 25.47 -57.88 19.53
C SER A 106 25.31 -58.63 20.86
N GLY A 107 25.21 -57.89 21.97
CA GLY A 107 25.23 -58.48 23.30
C GLY A 107 26.56 -59.15 23.63
N SER A 108 26.60 -60.42 23.95
CA SER A 108 27.80 -61.23 24.23
C SER A 108 28.33 -61.97 23.02
N GLU A 109 27.70 -61.87 21.85
CA GLU A 109 28.10 -62.57 20.62
C GLU A 109 28.73 -61.65 19.58
N ILE A 110 29.74 -62.18 18.85
CA ILE A 110 30.36 -61.52 17.69
C ILE A 110 29.72 -62.10 16.43
N ILE A 111 28.89 -61.31 15.77
CA ILE A 111 28.25 -61.67 14.50
C ILE A 111 29.15 -61.20 13.37
N SER A 112 29.66 -62.14 12.56
CA SER A 112 30.43 -61.82 11.36
C SER A 112 29.50 -61.80 10.13
N SER A 113 29.55 -60.74 9.37
CA SER A 113 28.78 -60.59 8.12
C SER A 113 29.70 -60.30 6.95
N ASN A 114 29.60 -61.08 5.88
CA ASN A 114 30.29 -60.91 4.60
C ASN A 114 29.47 -60.02 3.63
N SER A 115 28.37 -59.44 4.10
CA SER A 115 27.54 -58.60 3.26
C SER A 115 28.21 -57.27 2.96
N LYS A 116 28.53 -57.03 1.69
CA LYS A 116 29.08 -55.76 1.20
C LYS A 116 28.05 -54.61 1.21
N THR A 117 26.77 -54.92 1.32
CA THR A 117 25.70 -53.96 1.32
C THR A 117 24.92 -54.08 2.61
N SER A 118 24.77 -52.98 3.35
CA SER A 118 23.92 -52.89 4.52
C SER A 118 22.82 -51.87 4.28
N TYR A 119 21.61 -52.24 4.75
CA TYR A 119 20.43 -51.40 4.79
C TYR A 119 20.11 -51.05 6.24
N ASN A 120 20.06 -49.72 6.55
CA ASN A 120 19.78 -49.24 7.88
C ASN A 120 18.58 -48.33 7.82
N GLY A 121 17.68 -48.42 8.78
CA GLY A 121 16.56 -47.53 8.94
C GLY A 121 16.44 -47.06 10.38
N ASN A 122 16.12 -45.81 10.55
CA ASN A 122 15.78 -45.22 11.85
C ASN A 122 14.44 -44.53 11.77
N TYR A 123 13.70 -44.62 12.84
CA TYR A 123 12.39 -43.98 13.01
C TYR A 123 12.38 -43.27 14.35
N GLY A 124 11.95 -42.00 14.35
CA GLY A 124 11.93 -41.22 15.56
C GLY A 124 10.78 -40.22 15.61
N LEU A 125 10.15 -40.14 16.77
CA LEU A 125 9.24 -39.04 17.12
C LEU A 125 9.93 -38.21 18.16
N ASN A 126 10.17 -36.91 17.84
CA ASN A 126 10.93 -35.99 18.65
C ASN A 126 10.07 -34.80 19.04
N ALA A 127 10.05 -34.45 20.32
CA ALA A 127 9.48 -33.22 20.83
C ALA A 127 10.60 -32.34 21.39
N SER A 128 10.53 -31.04 21.09
CA SER A 128 11.46 -30.08 21.64
C SER A 128 10.72 -28.84 22.15
N TRP A 129 11.07 -28.39 23.34
CA TRP A 129 10.46 -27.24 23.98
C TRP A 129 11.50 -26.38 24.66
N THR A 130 11.65 -25.14 24.24
CA THR A 130 12.48 -24.18 24.94
C THR A 130 11.69 -23.64 26.14
N LEU A 131 12.09 -23.94 27.33
CA LEU A 131 11.44 -23.48 28.56
C LEU A 131 11.82 -22.04 28.90
N TYR A 132 13.09 -21.69 28.72
CA TYR A 132 13.61 -20.36 29.00
C TYR A 132 14.72 -19.98 28.00
N ASN A 133 14.72 -18.72 27.55
CA ASN A 133 15.73 -18.14 26.67
C ASN A 133 15.95 -16.64 26.93
N GLY A 134 16.06 -16.26 28.21
CA GLY A 134 16.23 -14.84 28.57
C GLY A 134 15.02 -13.97 28.28
N ASN A 135 13.81 -14.54 28.27
CA ASN A 135 12.55 -13.87 27.89
C ASN A 135 12.49 -13.40 26.41
N LYS A 136 13.41 -13.87 25.57
CA LYS A 136 13.45 -13.48 24.15
C LYS A 136 12.10 -13.69 23.47
N ARG A 137 11.47 -14.88 23.63
CA ARG A 137 10.18 -15.20 23.00
C ARG A 137 9.05 -14.25 23.40
N LEU A 138 8.97 -13.88 24.68
CA LEU A 138 7.95 -12.94 25.16
C LEU A 138 8.14 -11.56 24.54
N LYS A 139 9.38 -11.08 24.45
CA LYS A 139 9.72 -9.79 23.83
C LYS A 139 9.50 -9.82 22.32
N THR A 140 9.78 -10.95 21.65
CA THR A 140 9.45 -11.13 20.23
C THR A 140 7.94 -11.05 20.00
N ILE A 141 7.12 -11.69 20.86
CA ILE A 141 5.64 -11.57 20.75
C ILE A 141 5.20 -10.10 20.89
N GLN A 142 5.81 -9.33 21.80
CA GLN A 142 5.50 -7.91 21.97
C GLN A 142 5.91 -7.12 20.73
N GLN A 143 7.09 -7.37 20.17
CA GLN A 143 7.58 -6.74 18.95
C GLN A 143 6.68 -7.04 17.76
N GLU A 144 6.26 -8.32 17.56
CA GLU A 144 5.36 -8.67 16.46
C GLU A 144 3.96 -8.06 16.61
N LYS A 145 3.49 -7.82 17.83
CA LYS A 145 2.25 -7.07 18.06
C LYS A 145 2.39 -5.60 17.62
N LEU A 146 3.52 -4.95 17.92
CA LEU A 146 3.78 -3.59 17.46
C LEU A 146 3.91 -3.55 15.93
N ASN A 147 4.59 -4.54 15.33
CA ASN A 147 4.68 -4.67 13.88
C ASN A 147 3.28 -4.81 13.23
N ASN A 148 2.38 -5.57 13.84
CA ASN A 148 1.00 -5.67 13.35
C ASN A 148 0.24 -4.34 13.50
N GLN A 149 0.39 -3.64 14.61
CA GLN A 149 -0.22 -2.32 14.79
C GLN A 149 0.31 -1.30 13.78
N MET A 150 1.62 -1.31 13.48
CA MET A 150 2.20 -0.47 12.42
C MET A 150 1.59 -0.80 11.07
N ALA A 151 1.44 -2.08 10.72
CA ALA A 151 0.82 -2.49 9.45
C ALA A 151 -0.66 -2.07 9.35
N GLU A 152 -1.41 -2.05 10.46
CA GLU A 152 -2.78 -1.51 10.50
C GLU A 152 -2.80 0.02 10.29
N LEU A 153 -1.83 0.75 10.86
CA LEU A 153 -1.65 2.18 10.63
C LEU A 153 -1.21 2.50 9.20
N ASP A 154 -0.43 1.63 8.56
CA ASP A 154 -0.06 1.75 7.15
C ASP A 154 -1.28 1.61 6.22
N VAL A 155 -2.29 0.79 6.61
CA VAL A 155 -3.58 0.76 5.91
C VAL A 155 -4.27 2.13 6.02
N ALA A 156 -4.37 2.69 7.24
CA ALA A 156 -5.00 4.00 7.46
C ALA A 156 -4.25 5.13 6.73
N THR A 157 -2.91 5.08 6.71
CA THR A 157 -2.09 6.02 5.92
C THR A 157 -2.41 5.94 4.43
N SER A 158 -2.54 4.72 3.90
CA SER A 158 -2.91 4.52 2.50
C SER A 158 -4.32 5.02 2.20
N GLU A 159 -5.27 4.80 3.11
CA GLU A 159 -6.63 5.31 2.97
C GLU A 159 -6.64 6.84 2.93
N ASN A 160 -5.85 7.51 3.78
CA ASN A 160 -5.70 8.96 3.76
C ASN A 160 -5.08 9.47 2.46
N ASN A 161 -4.03 8.84 1.97
CA ASN A 161 -3.36 9.24 0.72
C ASN A 161 -4.28 9.09 -0.50
N ILE A 162 -5.09 8.04 -0.54
CA ILE A 162 -6.07 7.84 -1.62
C ILE A 162 -7.21 8.86 -1.51
N GLN A 163 -7.69 9.19 -0.31
CA GLN A 163 -8.68 10.25 -0.09
C GLN A 163 -8.15 11.61 -0.60
N GLU A 164 -6.91 11.97 -0.27
CA GLU A 164 -6.27 13.20 -0.75
C GLU A 164 -6.17 13.21 -2.29
N SER A 165 -5.75 12.08 -2.88
CA SER A 165 -5.64 11.95 -4.34
C SER A 165 -7.00 12.07 -5.05
N ILE A 166 -8.03 11.43 -4.50
CA ILE A 166 -9.40 11.53 -5.03
C ILE A 166 -9.91 12.96 -4.93
N ALA A 167 -9.72 13.64 -3.80
CA ALA A 167 -10.14 15.03 -3.64
C ALA A 167 -9.46 15.96 -4.65
N GLN A 168 -8.16 15.76 -4.89
CA GLN A 168 -7.41 16.54 -5.90
C GLN A 168 -7.98 16.33 -7.30
N VAL A 169 -8.15 15.08 -7.74
CA VAL A 169 -8.67 14.78 -9.08
C VAL A 169 -10.12 15.21 -9.22
N TYR A 170 -10.94 15.04 -8.18
CA TYR A 170 -12.34 15.46 -8.19
C TYR A 170 -12.47 16.97 -8.38
N ILE A 171 -11.69 17.78 -7.65
CA ILE A 171 -11.65 19.23 -7.83
C ILE A 171 -11.15 19.63 -9.22
N GLN A 172 -10.17 18.90 -9.79
CA GLN A 172 -9.71 19.12 -11.15
C GLN A 172 -10.82 18.84 -12.19
N ILE A 173 -11.66 17.84 -11.94
CA ILE A 173 -12.84 17.56 -12.78
C ILE A 173 -13.85 18.70 -12.69
N LEU A 174 -14.13 19.22 -11.50
CA LEU A 174 -15.03 20.35 -11.33
C LEU A 174 -14.52 21.59 -12.07
N TYR A 175 -13.24 21.88 -11.94
CA TYR A 175 -12.59 22.97 -12.68
C TYR A 175 -12.68 22.76 -14.20
N ALA A 176 -12.35 21.55 -14.69
CA ALA A 176 -12.37 21.28 -16.12
C ALA A 176 -13.79 21.34 -16.70
N ALA A 177 -14.80 20.86 -15.95
CA ALA A 177 -16.20 20.95 -16.38
C ALA A 177 -16.69 22.40 -16.51
N GLU A 178 -16.33 23.27 -15.57
CA GLU A 178 -16.63 24.70 -15.67
C GLU A 178 -15.83 25.38 -16.80
N SER A 179 -14.57 25.00 -17.00
CA SER A 179 -13.75 25.47 -18.12
C SER A 179 -14.34 25.10 -19.48
N VAL A 180 -14.92 23.91 -19.63
CA VAL A 180 -15.66 23.49 -20.86
C VAL A 180 -16.82 24.47 -21.10
N LYS A 181 -17.65 24.76 -20.09
CA LYS A 181 -18.78 25.71 -20.23
C LYS A 181 -18.31 27.11 -20.63
N VAL A 182 -17.22 27.61 -20.06
CA VAL A 182 -16.63 28.90 -20.43
C VAL A 182 -16.21 28.90 -21.91
N ASN A 183 -15.53 27.84 -22.38
CA ASN A 183 -15.10 27.73 -23.75
C ASN A 183 -16.27 27.55 -24.74
N GLU A 184 -17.33 26.82 -24.35
CA GLU A 184 -18.58 26.72 -25.13
C GLU A 184 -19.24 28.09 -25.34
N ASN A 185 -19.41 28.84 -24.23
CA ASN A 185 -19.98 30.19 -24.30
C ASN A 185 -19.11 31.10 -25.15
N THR A 186 -17.76 31.05 -24.99
CA THR A 186 -16.80 31.84 -25.78
C THR A 186 -16.92 31.50 -27.27
N LEU A 187 -17.03 30.26 -27.65
CA LEU A 187 -17.24 29.84 -29.04
C LEU A 187 -18.56 30.37 -29.59
N GLN A 188 -19.66 30.29 -28.84
CA GLN A 188 -20.95 30.85 -29.28
C GLN A 188 -20.87 32.36 -29.52
N VAL A 189 -20.21 33.11 -28.61
CA VAL A 189 -19.96 34.56 -28.80
C VAL A 189 -19.14 34.82 -30.05
N SER A 190 -18.10 34.03 -30.35
CA SER A 190 -17.29 34.21 -31.58
C SER A 190 -18.07 33.90 -32.85
N ILE A 191 -18.92 32.91 -32.83
CA ILE A 191 -19.81 32.60 -33.98
C ILE A 191 -20.73 33.79 -34.24
N ALA A 192 -21.35 34.34 -33.19
CA ALA A 192 -22.22 35.53 -33.31
C ALA A 192 -21.48 36.73 -33.85
N GLN A 193 -20.22 36.97 -33.36
CA GLN A 193 -19.37 38.07 -33.84
C GLN A 193 -18.95 37.88 -35.31
N ARG A 194 -18.60 36.67 -35.72
CA ARG A 194 -18.30 36.39 -37.12
C ARG A 194 -19.53 36.63 -38.03
N ASP A 195 -20.72 36.18 -37.62
CA ASP A 195 -21.94 36.40 -38.37
C ASP A 195 -22.27 37.87 -38.49
N ARG A 196 -22.11 38.64 -37.41
CA ARG A 196 -22.22 40.11 -37.45
C ARG A 196 -21.17 40.76 -38.35
N GLY A 197 -19.92 40.26 -38.32
CA GLY A 197 -18.85 40.69 -39.21
C GLY A 197 -19.18 40.48 -40.68
N GLN A 198 -19.83 39.35 -41.03
CA GLN A 198 -20.29 39.07 -42.38
C GLN A 198 -21.36 40.10 -42.86
N GLU A 199 -22.27 40.49 -41.98
CA GLU A 199 -23.25 41.52 -42.25
C GLU A 199 -22.60 42.87 -42.50
N LEU A 200 -21.62 43.26 -41.64
CA LEU A 200 -20.87 44.53 -41.78
C LEU A 200 -20.03 44.54 -43.06
N LEU A 201 -19.42 43.43 -43.45
CA LEU A 201 -18.72 43.30 -44.73
C LEU A 201 -19.67 43.50 -45.92
N ASN A 202 -20.84 42.90 -45.91
CA ASN A 202 -21.85 43.03 -46.93
C ASN A 202 -22.37 44.47 -47.04
N ALA A 203 -22.39 45.21 -45.91
CA ALA A 203 -22.68 46.64 -45.87
C ALA A 203 -21.50 47.54 -46.22
N GLY A 204 -20.32 46.97 -46.48
CA GLY A 204 -19.10 47.72 -46.80
C GLY A 204 -18.44 48.45 -45.60
N SER A 205 -18.83 48.08 -44.38
CA SER A 205 -18.36 48.73 -43.13
C SER A 205 -17.04 48.18 -42.57
N ILE A 206 -16.66 46.95 -42.96
CA ILE A 206 -15.39 46.31 -42.58
C ILE A 206 -14.70 45.71 -43.82
N ALA A 207 -13.39 45.45 -43.71
CA ALA A 207 -12.61 44.83 -44.78
C ALA A 207 -12.73 43.28 -44.74
N LYS A 208 -12.40 42.59 -45.84
CA LYS A 208 -12.33 41.12 -45.90
C LYS A 208 -11.30 40.56 -44.89
N SER A 209 -10.22 41.33 -44.61
CA SER A 209 -9.22 40.96 -43.62
C SER A 209 -9.82 40.87 -42.22
N ASP A 210 -10.76 41.74 -41.87
CA ASP A 210 -11.41 41.77 -40.54
C ASP A 210 -12.33 40.55 -40.37
N LEU A 211 -13.11 40.19 -41.44
CA LEU A 211 -13.88 38.97 -41.40
C LEU A 211 -12.98 37.72 -41.26
N ALA A 212 -11.87 37.66 -42.02
CA ALA A 212 -10.94 36.54 -41.92
C ALA A 212 -10.35 36.38 -40.52
N GLN A 213 -10.10 37.48 -39.76
CA GLN A 213 -9.68 37.45 -38.38
C GLN A 213 -10.78 36.87 -37.46
N LEU A 214 -12.05 37.24 -37.68
CA LEU A 214 -13.16 36.68 -36.89
C LEU A 214 -13.36 35.18 -37.19
N GLU A 215 -13.19 34.73 -38.42
CA GLU A 215 -13.24 33.30 -38.80
C GLU A 215 -12.07 32.53 -38.15
N ALA A 216 -10.86 33.09 -38.14
CA ALA A 216 -9.70 32.52 -37.49
C ALA A 216 -9.94 32.38 -35.98
N GLN A 217 -10.58 33.41 -35.35
CA GLN A 217 -10.92 33.36 -33.94
C GLN A 217 -11.92 32.24 -33.61
N VAL A 218 -12.99 32.04 -34.42
CA VAL A 218 -13.93 30.93 -34.26
C VAL A 218 -13.20 29.57 -34.29
N SER A 219 -12.24 29.42 -35.20
CA SER A 219 -11.44 28.21 -35.32
C SER A 219 -10.55 27.98 -34.09
N THR A 220 -9.96 29.06 -33.56
CA THR A 220 -9.15 29.04 -32.33
C THR A 220 -9.99 28.65 -31.11
N ASP A 221 -11.18 29.21 -30.94
CA ASP A 221 -12.05 28.90 -29.80
C ASP A 221 -12.61 27.51 -29.89
N ARG A 222 -12.91 27.00 -31.10
CA ARG A 222 -13.28 25.60 -31.30
C ARG A 222 -12.16 24.66 -30.90
N TYR A 223 -10.93 24.95 -31.25
CA TYR A 223 -9.76 24.19 -30.84
C TYR A 223 -9.61 24.16 -29.31
N GLN A 224 -9.80 25.31 -28.65
CA GLN A 224 -9.74 25.41 -27.20
C GLN A 224 -10.86 24.62 -26.51
N LEU A 225 -12.08 24.64 -27.07
CA LEU A 225 -13.18 23.82 -26.55
C LEU A 225 -12.87 22.32 -26.61
N VAL A 226 -12.38 21.84 -27.76
CA VAL A 226 -11.98 20.43 -27.91
C VAL A 226 -10.87 20.05 -26.92
N THR A 227 -9.91 20.95 -26.70
CA THR A 227 -8.83 20.74 -25.73
C THR A 227 -9.38 20.67 -24.31
N ALA A 228 -10.29 21.54 -23.93
CA ALA A 228 -10.92 21.55 -22.61
C ALA A 228 -11.75 20.27 -22.37
N GLN A 229 -12.50 19.82 -23.38
CA GLN A 229 -13.25 18.55 -23.32
C GLN A 229 -12.32 17.35 -23.15
N ALA A 230 -11.21 17.31 -23.92
CA ALA A 230 -10.22 16.24 -23.78
C ALA A 230 -9.58 16.22 -22.37
N THR A 231 -9.29 17.40 -21.80
CA THR A 231 -8.76 17.53 -20.44
C THR A 231 -9.75 17.03 -19.38
N LEU A 232 -11.03 17.32 -19.54
CA LEU A 232 -12.09 16.81 -18.66
C LEU A 232 -12.16 15.27 -18.68
N GLU A 233 -12.11 14.69 -19.86
CA GLU A 233 -12.13 13.22 -19.99
C GLU A 233 -10.86 12.58 -19.43
N ASP A 234 -9.70 13.21 -19.56
CA ASP A 234 -8.44 12.75 -18.95
C ASP A 234 -8.53 12.72 -17.41
N TYR A 235 -9.06 13.77 -16.78
CA TYR A 235 -9.26 13.76 -15.32
C TYR A 235 -10.30 12.72 -14.88
N LYS A 236 -11.36 12.50 -15.65
CA LYS A 236 -12.30 11.42 -15.38
C LYS A 236 -11.62 10.04 -15.47
N LEU A 237 -10.72 9.85 -16.45
CA LEU A 237 -9.94 8.61 -16.55
C LEU A 237 -9.01 8.43 -15.35
N GLN A 238 -8.34 9.49 -14.90
CA GLN A 238 -7.51 9.43 -13.69
C GLN A 238 -8.34 9.07 -12.45
N LEU A 239 -9.56 9.60 -12.30
CA LEU A 239 -10.45 9.21 -11.22
C LEU A 239 -10.87 7.75 -11.32
N LYS A 240 -11.24 7.25 -12.51
CA LYS A 240 -11.54 5.84 -12.74
C LYS A 240 -10.38 4.92 -12.33
N GLN A 241 -9.13 5.31 -12.61
CA GLN A 241 -7.94 4.57 -12.20
C GLN A 241 -7.79 4.52 -10.67
N LEU A 242 -8.03 5.62 -9.95
CA LEU A 242 -8.01 5.63 -8.48
C LEU A 242 -9.10 4.76 -7.87
N LEU A 243 -10.24 4.66 -8.54
CA LEU A 243 -11.38 3.84 -8.15
C LEU A 243 -11.28 2.40 -8.64
N GLU A 244 -10.26 2.04 -9.43
CA GLU A 244 -10.10 0.72 -10.05
C GLU A 244 -11.30 0.33 -10.93
N LEU A 245 -11.92 1.30 -11.59
CA LEU A 245 -13.03 1.08 -12.52
C LEU A 245 -12.51 0.81 -13.93
N ASP A 246 -13.18 -0.09 -14.64
CA ASP A 246 -12.89 -0.33 -16.04
C ASP A 246 -13.21 0.89 -16.91
N GLY A 247 -12.43 1.12 -17.97
CA GLY A 247 -12.55 2.29 -18.83
C GLY A 247 -13.90 2.43 -19.52
N GLU A 248 -14.62 1.32 -19.73
CA GLU A 248 -15.92 1.27 -20.41
C GLU A 248 -17.08 1.80 -19.55
N ASN A 249 -16.94 1.86 -18.22
CA ASN A 249 -18.00 2.35 -17.36
C ASN A 249 -18.19 3.85 -17.54
N GLU A 250 -19.41 4.26 -17.92
CA GLU A 250 -19.80 5.67 -17.91
C GLU A 250 -19.85 6.17 -16.47
N MET A 251 -19.22 7.34 -16.22
CA MET A 251 -19.15 7.94 -14.90
C MET A 251 -19.93 9.26 -14.87
N ASN A 252 -21.09 9.22 -14.22
CA ASN A 252 -21.89 10.42 -13.97
C ASN A 252 -21.41 11.11 -12.70
N ILE A 253 -20.62 12.18 -12.85
CA ILE A 253 -20.03 12.91 -11.71
C ILE A 253 -20.99 14.01 -11.27
N TYR A 254 -21.26 14.07 -9.98
CA TYR A 254 -22.02 15.16 -9.38
C TYR A 254 -21.17 16.45 -9.40
N LEU A 255 -21.73 17.51 -9.97
CA LEU A 255 -21.11 18.83 -10.06
C LEU A 255 -21.83 19.78 -9.08
N PRO A 256 -21.39 19.90 -7.82
CA PRO A 256 -22.02 20.79 -6.85
C PRO A 256 -21.83 22.26 -7.26
N ALA A 257 -22.84 23.08 -7.03
CA ALA A 257 -22.72 24.54 -7.15
C ALA A 257 -21.95 25.06 -5.92
N LEU A 258 -20.65 25.34 -6.09
CA LEU A 258 -19.80 25.85 -5.01
C LEU A 258 -19.99 27.37 -4.87
N SER A 259 -20.45 27.82 -3.70
CA SER A 259 -20.62 29.24 -3.40
C SER A 259 -19.28 29.95 -3.20
N ASP A 260 -19.20 31.20 -3.64
CA ASP A 260 -17.98 32.01 -3.53
C ASP A 260 -17.68 32.43 -2.07
N GLU A 261 -18.68 32.42 -1.20
CA GLU A 261 -18.53 32.80 0.21
C GLU A 261 -17.57 31.86 0.96
N ASN A 262 -17.55 30.57 0.62
CA ASN A 262 -16.68 29.57 1.26
C ASN A 262 -15.21 29.70 0.83
N VAL A 263 -14.93 30.35 -0.32
CA VAL A 263 -13.57 30.46 -0.86
C VAL A 263 -12.69 31.36 -0.03
N LEU A 264 -13.25 32.44 0.52
CA LEU A 264 -12.54 33.43 1.33
C LEU A 264 -12.69 33.22 2.85
N ALA A 265 -13.15 32.03 3.27
CA ALA A 265 -13.23 31.71 4.68
C ALA A 265 -11.86 31.81 5.37
N PRO A 266 -11.77 32.27 6.63
CA PRO A 266 -10.49 32.39 7.32
C PRO A 266 -9.81 31.02 7.47
N LEU A 267 -8.51 30.99 7.18
CA LEU A 267 -7.70 29.77 7.31
C LEU A 267 -7.36 29.50 8.79
N PRO A 268 -7.30 28.25 9.22
CA PRO A 268 -6.81 27.90 10.54
C PRO A 268 -5.33 28.26 10.70
N THR A 269 -4.86 28.40 11.96
CA THR A 269 -3.45 28.70 12.18
C THR A 269 -2.58 27.48 11.84
N LYS A 270 -1.40 27.70 11.25
CA LYS A 270 -0.45 26.61 10.93
C LYS A 270 -0.14 25.75 12.13
N ARG A 271 -0.02 26.38 13.32
CA ARG A 271 0.32 25.71 14.56
C ARG A 271 -0.77 24.76 15.03
N ASP A 272 -2.03 25.19 14.96
CA ASP A 272 -3.17 24.36 15.40
C ASP A 272 -3.34 23.15 14.49
N VAL A 273 -3.22 23.35 13.16
CA VAL A 273 -3.23 22.24 12.19
C VAL A 273 -2.10 21.24 12.49
N TYR A 274 -0.88 21.72 12.75
CA TYR A 274 0.25 20.86 13.05
C TYR A 274 0.08 20.06 14.35
N ILE A 275 -0.39 20.69 15.42
CA ILE A 275 -0.62 20.01 16.70
C ILE A 275 -1.69 18.92 16.56
N SER A 276 -2.78 19.23 15.85
CA SER A 276 -3.84 18.24 15.56
C SER A 276 -3.29 17.09 14.72
N ALA A 277 -2.58 17.38 13.66
CA ALA A 277 -2.00 16.39 12.76
C ALA A 277 -0.98 15.47 13.47
N LEU A 278 -0.14 15.98 14.37
CA LEU A 278 0.80 15.18 15.18
C LEU A 278 0.11 14.12 16.03
N SER A 279 -1.14 14.34 16.43
CA SER A 279 -1.91 13.40 17.24
C SER A 279 -2.82 12.48 16.44
N LEU A 280 -3.22 12.89 15.22
CA LEU A 280 -4.24 12.20 14.43
C LEU A 280 -3.66 11.39 13.27
N ARG A 281 -2.49 11.81 12.74
CA ARG A 281 -1.95 11.19 11.53
C ARG A 281 -1.33 9.82 11.83
N PRO A 282 -1.81 8.76 11.14
CA PRO A 282 -1.37 7.38 11.39
C PRO A 282 0.11 7.14 11.11
N GLU A 283 0.72 7.84 10.15
CA GLU A 283 2.16 7.74 9.84
C GLU A 283 3.04 8.18 11.02
N ILE A 284 2.63 9.19 11.78
CA ILE A 284 3.34 9.64 12.98
C ILE A 284 3.25 8.60 14.09
N GLU A 285 2.06 8.01 14.29
CA GLU A 285 1.87 6.97 15.29
C GLU A 285 2.62 5.68 14.91
N ALA A 286 2.61 5.28 13.65
CA ALA A 286 3.41 4.15 13.15
C ALA A 286 4.91 4.37 13.40
N SER A 287 5.40 5.59 13.19
CA SER A 287 6.80 5.94 13.45
C SER A 287 7.16 5.88 14.94
N LYS A 288 6.24 6.27 15.86
CA LYS A 288 6.43 6.11 17.32
C LYS A 288 6.47 4.63 17.71
N LEU A 289 5.56 3.80 17.18
CA LEU A 289 5.56 2.36 17.42
C LEU A 289 6.84 1.69 16.90
N ASN A 290 7.41 2.18 15.80
CA ASN A 290 8.69 1.70 15.27
C ASN A 290 9.85 2.00 16.24
N VAL A 291 9.85 3.14 16.91
CA VAL A 291 10.83 3.46 17.98
C VAL A 291 10.68 2.46 19.13
N GLU A 292 9.45 2.19 19.58
CA GLU A 292 9.19 1.22 20.67
C GLU A 292 9.59 -0.22 20.27
N ALA A 293 9.26 -0.64 19.03
CA ALA A 293 9.68 -1.94 18.50
C ALA A 293 11.20 -2.08 18.42
N SER A 294 11.91 -1.01 18.08
CA SER A 294 13.37 -0.97 18.04
C SER A 294 13.98 -1.03 19.43
N GLU A 295 13.36 -0.42 20.45
CA GLU A 295 13.77 -0.56 21.87
C GLU A 295 13.61 -2.00 22.35
N LEU A 296 12.48 -2.68 22.00
CA LEU A 296 12.33 -4.11 22.25
C LEU A 296 13.42 -4.93 21.56
N GLY A 297 13.85 -4.54 20.38
CA GLY A 297 14.97 -5.15 19.64
C GLY A 297 16.27 -5.16 20.43
N ILE A 298 16.59 -4.09 21.19
CA ILE A 298 17.73 -4.04 22.11
C ILE A 298 17.58 -5.12 23.20
N ASN A 299 16.37 -5.24 23.75
CA ASN A 299 16.08 -6.19 24.80
C ASN A 299 16.11 -7.64 24.30
N ILE A 300 15.67 -7.88 23.06
CA ILE A 300 15.76 -9.18 22.37
C ILE A 300 17.26 -9.55 22.17
N ALA A 301 18.08 -8.61 21.71
CA ALA A 301 19.52 -8.84 21.55
C ALA A 301 20.21 -9.15 22.90
N LYS A 302 19.85 -8.41 23.97
CA LYS A 302 20.35 -8.68 25.33
C LYS A 302 19.96 -10.04 25.87
N SER A 303 18.84 -10.61 25.42
CA SER A 303 18.39 -11.93 25.85
C SER A 303 19.41 -13.03 25.54
N SER A 304 20.27 -12.83 24.54
CA SER A 304 21.35 -13.76 24.19
C SER A 304 22.51 -13.81 25.19
N TYR A 305 22.51 -12.98 26.24
CA TYR A 305 23.45 -13.12 27.38
C TYR A 305 22.96 -14.11 28.43
N PHE A 306 21.68 -14.46 28.43
CA PHE A 306 21.09 -15.33 29.42
C PHE A 306 21.14 -16.80 29.01
N PRO A 307 21.05 -17.74 29.98
CA PRO A 307 20.99 -19.15 29.67
C PRO A 307 19.77 -19.51 28.82
N THR A 308 19.91 -20.55 27.97
CA THR A 308 18.79 -21.21 27.31
C THR A 308 18.54 -22.55 27.96
N ILE A 309 17.31 -22.81 28.38
CA ILE A 309 16.86 -24.07 28.98
C ILE A 309 15.88 -24.72 28.04
N SER A 310 16.19 -25.93 27.57
CA SER A 310 15.35 -26.67 26.64
C SER A 310 15.05 -28.07 27.18
N LEU A 311 13.81 -28.50 27.02
CA LEU A 311 13.34 -29.85 27.27
C LEU A 311 13.20 -30.58 25.94
N SER A 312 13.76 -31.79 25.85
CA SER A 312 13.59 -32.68 24.71
C SER A 312 13.00 -33.98 25.17
N ALA A 313 12.12 -34.58 24.36
CA ALA A 313 11.62 -35.91 24.55
C ALA A 313 11.65 -36.64 23.21
N GLY A 314 12.02 -37.87 23.21
CA GLY A 314 12.11 -38.68 21.98
C GLY A 314 11.66 -40.12 22.21
N ILE A 315 11.03 -40.66 21.20
CA ILE A 315 10.75 -42.07 21.05
C ILE A 315 11.39 -42.51 19.76
N GLY A 316 12.24 -43.52 19.81
CA GLY A 316 12.93 -43.98 18.62
C GLY A 316 13.09 -45.47 18.54
N THR A 317 13.31 -45.97 17.32
CA THR A 317 13.73 -47.34 17.05
C THR A 317 14.53 -47.36 15.74
N ASN A 318 15.26 -48.44 15.56
CA ASN A 318 16.07 -48.62 14.38
C ASN A 318 16.05 -50.11 13.92
N HIS A 319 16.39 -50.32 12.65
CA HIS A 319 16.66 -51.63 12.12
C HIS A 319 17.88 -51.59 11.21
N THR A 320 18.51 -52.73 11.05
CA THR A 320 19.67 -52.92 10.16
C THR A 320 19.59 -54.27 9.46
N SER A 321 20.04 -54.32 8.22
CA SER A 321 20.19 -55.59 7.51
C SER A 321 21.38 -56.39 8.07
N GLY A 322 21.36 -57.72 7.94
CA GLY A 322 22.41 -58.60 8.43
C GLY A 322 22.32 -58.88 9.94
N SER A 323 21.22 -58.56 10.58
CA SER A 323 20.86 -58.98 11.95
C SER A 323 20.14 -60.30 11.88
N ASP A 324 20.35 -61.17 12.87
CA ASP A 324 19.63 -62.45 13.02
C ASP A 324 18.18 -62.28 13.44
N PHE A 325 17.82 -61.07 13.93
CA PHE A 325 16.46 -60.73 14.30
C PHE A 325 15.66 -60.23 13.09
N ASN A 326 14.40 -60.67 13.04
CA ASN A 326 13.48 -60.16 12.02
C ASN A 326 13.15 -58.65 12.27
N PHE A 327 12.57 -57.97 11.29
CA PHE A 327 12.27 -56.53 11.34
C PHE A 327 11.43 -56.19 12.60
N GLY A 328 10.41 -56.96 12.92
CA GLY A 328 9.53 -56.70 14.08
C GLY A 328 10.28 -56.81 15.41
N GLU A 329 11.16 -57.84 15.54
CA GLU A 329 12.01 -57.99 16.70
C GLU A 329 13.03 -56.88 16.86
N GLN A 330 13.65 -56.43 15.76
CA GLN A 330 14.58 -55.33 15.80
C GLN A 330 13.89 -54.03 16.21
N VAL A 331 12.70 -53.72 15.66
CA VAL A 331 11.90 -52.55 16.02
C VAL A 331 11.52 -52.60 17.52
N LYS A 332 11.14 -53.76 18.05
CA LYS A 332 10.83 -53.94 19.46
C LYS A 332 12.05 -53.83 20.34
N ASN A 333 13.15 -54.47 20.00
CA ASN A 333 14.38 -54.48 20.81
C ASN A 333 15.13 -53.10 20.73
N GLY A 334 15.01 -52.40 19.59
CA GLY A 334 15.57 -51.09 19.41
C GLY A 334 14.74 -49.94 19.98
N TRP A 335 13.52 -50.26 20.51
CA TRP A 335 12.64 -49.23 21.06
C TRP A 335 13.29 -48.53 22.26
N ASN A 336 13.36 -47.20 22.20
CA ASN A 336 13.90 -46.39 23.26
C ASN A 336 13.05 -45.14 23.48
N ASN A 337 12.96 -44.70 24.72
CA ASN A 337 12.34 -43.45 25.13
C ASN A 337 13.41 -42.62 25.84
N SER A 338 13.45 -41.36 25.52
CA SER A 338 14.40 -40.43 26.12
C SER A 338 13.71 -39.12 26.53
N ILE A 339 14.10 -38.58 27.68
CA ILE A 339 13.75 -37.25 28.13
C ILE A 339 15.06 -36.59 28.54
N GLY A 340 15.31 -35.39 28.03
CA GLY A 340 16.52 -34.65 28.32
C GLY A 340 16.21 -33.19 28.64
N LEU A 341 16.84 -32.69 29.71
CA LEU A 341 16.89 -31.25 30.01
C LEU A 341 18.27 -30.72 29.66
N SER A 342 18.33 -29.71 28.80
CA SER A 342 19.58 -29.10 28.38
C SER A 342 19.61 -27.64 28.87
N VAL A 343 20.70 -27.25 29.50
CA VAL A 343 20.99 -25.87 29.93
C VAL A 343 22.25 -25.41 29.21
N SER A 344 22.12 -24.38 28.37
CA SER A 344 23.24 -23.79 27.65
C SER A 344 23.47 -22.37 28.15
N VAL A 345 24.67 -22.12 28.70
CA VAL A 345 25.08 -20.82 29.22
C VAL A 345 26.19 -20.26 28.32
N PRO A 346 25.95 -19.15 27.60
CA PRO A 346 26.98 -18.55 26.76
C PRO A 346 28.03 -17.83 27.62
N ILE A 347 29.26 -18.37 27.68
CA ILE A 347 30.37 -17.76 28.41
C ILE A 347 31.15 -16.81 27.52
N PHE A 348 31.51 -17.26 26.32
CA PHE A 348 32.23 -16.48 25.34
C PHE A 348 31.74 -16.85 23.92
N ASN A 349 31.31 -15.88 23.15
CA ASN A 349 30.73 -16.09 21.80
C ASN A 349 31.34 -15.15 20.75
N ASN A 350 32.66 -14.98 20.79
CA ASN A 350 33.39 -14.18 19.81
C ASN A 350 32.79 -12.79 19.58
N ARG A 351 32.37 -12.12 20.67
CA ARG A 351 31.73 -10.78 20.64
C ARG A 351 30.38 -10.69 19.92
N GLN A 352 29.79 -11.79 19.43
CA GLN A 352 28.54 -11.75 18.65
C GLN A 352 27.40 -11.05 19.39
N THR A 353 27.10 -11.44 20.63
CA THR A 353 26.03 -10.82 21.42
C THR A 353 26.30 -9.34 21.69
N LYS A 354 27.56 -8.97 22.06
CA LYS A 354 27.93 -7.57 22.29
C LYS A 354 27.70 -6.72 21.05
N SER A 355 28.11 -7.22 19.85
CA SER A 355 27.92 -6.53 18.59
C SER A 355 26.45 -6.46 18.18
N ALA A 356 25.65 -7.51 18.43
CA ALA A 356 24.19 -7.50 18.18
C ALA A 356 23.49 -6.42 19.03
N VAL A 357 23.84 -6.31 20.32
CA VAL A 357 23.29 -5.26 21.19
C VAL A 357 23.69 -3.86 20.73
N GLN A 358 24.96 -3.68 20.30
CA GLN A 358 25.41 -2.39 19.77
C GLN A 358 24.67 -2.02 18.49
N LYS A 359 24.50 -2.96 17.54
CA LYS A 359 23.72 -2.74 16.33
C LYS A 359 22.26 -2.41 16.62
N ALA A 360 21.63 -3.11 17.58
CA ALA A 360 20.26 -2.82 17.99
C ALA A 360 20.11 -1.42 18.61
N LYS A 361 21.11 -0.92 19.35
CA LYS A 361 21.12 0.45 19.85
C LYS A 361 21.22 1.47 18.71
N LEU A 362 22.10 1.26 17.73
CA LEU A 362 22.20 2.13 16.58
C LEU A 362 20.88 2.13 15.75
N GLN A 363 20.22 0.98 15.65
CA GLN A 363 18.91 0.89 14.99
C GLN A 363 17.84 1.70 15.76
N TYR A 364 17.83 1.66 17.08
CA TYR A 364 16.95 2.48 17.90
C TYR A 364 17.20 3.98 17.69
N GLU A 365 18.47 4.42 17.68
CA GLU A 365 18.83 5.81 17.37
C GLU A 365 18.38 6.21 15.95
N THR A 366 18.54 5.31 14.96
CA THR A 366 18.04 5.53 13.61
C THR A 366 16.53 5.69 13.58
N SER A 367 15.78 4.87 14.32
CA SER A 367 14.31 4.98 14.39
C SER A 367 13.86 6.30 15.06
N MET A 368 14.59 6.79 16.06
CA MET A 368 14.33 8.12 16.66
C MET A 368 14.56 9.26 15.67
N LEU A 369 15.63 9.19 14.87
CA LEU A 369 15.88 10.17 13.83
C LEU A 369 14.83 10.11 12.71
N SER A 370 14.37 8.91 12.35
CA SER A 370 13.28 8.73 11.37
C SER A 370 11.98 9.35 11.86
N LEU A 371 11.63 9.20 13.14
CA LEU A 371 10.46 9.87 13.73
C LEU A 371 10.59 11.40 13.65
N LEU A 372 11.77 11.95 13.96
CA LEU A 372 12.01 13.38 13.86
C LEU A 372 11.91 13.87 12.42
N ASP A 373 12.40 13.10 11.47
CA ASP A 373 12.31 13.42 10.03
C ASP A 373 10.86 13.43 9.55
N GLU A 374 10.07 12.42 9.94
CA GLU A 374 8.64 12.34 9.63
C GLU A 374 7.85 13.54 10.20
N GLN A 375 8.15 13.94 11.44
CA GLN A 375 7.55 15.14 12.05
C GLN A 375 7.90 16.42 11.28
N LYS A 376 9.15 16.54 10.78
CA LYS A 376 9.56 17.68 9.96
C LYS A 376 8.92 17.66 8.57
N ALA A 377 8.77 16.47 7.98
CA ALA A 377 8.08 16.30 6.71
C ALA A 377 6.61 16.72 6.83
N LEU A 378 5.92 16.28 7.88
CA LEU A 378 4.57 16.70 8.20
C LEU A 378 4.46 18.22 8.37
N TYR A 379 5.36 18.82 9.14
CA TYR A 379 5.39 20.28 9.32
C TYR A 379 5.54 21.03 7.97
N LYS A 380 6.47 20.56 7.13
CA LYS A 380 6.69 21.13 5.79
C LYS A 380 5.43 21.01 4.92
N THR A 381 4.77 19.86 4.93
CA THR A 381 3.54 19.62 4.17
C THR A 381 2.44 20.60 4.58
N ILE A 382 2.21 20.74 5.90
CA ILE A 382 1.19 21.67 6.43
C ILE A 382 1.55 23.13 6.11
N GLU A 383 2.83 23.50 6.21
CA GLU A 383 3.27 24.86 5.87
C GLU A 383 3.07 25.16 4.39
N SER A 384 3.40 24.20 3.51
CA SER A 384 3.16 24.33 2.07
C SER A 384 1.66 24.46 1.76
N LEU A 385 0.83 23.58 2.30
CA LEU A 385 -0.63 23.64 2.11
C LEU A 385 -1.23 24.97 2.58
N TRP A 386 -0.75 25.49 3.71
CA TRP A 386 -1.21 26.77 4.23
C TRP A 386 -0.80 27.93 3.33
N LEU A 387 0.45 27.96 2.85
CA LEU A 387 0.94 28.96 1.90
C LEU A 387 0.15 28.90 0.58
N ASP A 388 -0.11 27.71 0.08
CA ASP A 388 -0.86 27.49 -1.14
C ASP A 388 -2.32 27.94 -0.99
N ALA A 389 -2.97 27.61 0.14
CA ALA A 389 -4.32 28.05 0.45
C ALA A 389 -4.41 29.59 0.53
N ASN A 390 -3.50 30.22 1.30
CA ASN A 390 -3.47 31.67 1.44
C ASN A 390 -3.18 32.39 0.11
N SER A 391 -2.22 31.87 -0.67
CA SER A 391 -1.90 32.40 -2.01
C SER A 391 -3.10 32.23 -2.97
N ALA A 392 -3.78 31.07 -2.95
CA ALA A 392 -4.92 30.83 -3.80
C ALA A 392 -6.11 31.76 -3.46
N GLN A 393 -6.37 32.01 -2.18
CA GLN A 393 -7.39 33.00 -1.75
C GLN A 393 -7.08 34.40 -2.22
N GLN A 394 -5.82 34.86 -2.10
CA GLN A 394 -5.40 36.16 -2.58
C GLN A 394 -5.50 36.31 -4.11
N ARG A 395 -5.08 35.24 -4.84
CA ARG A 395 -5.24 35.18 -6.30
C ARG A 395 -6.71 35.19 -6.70
N TYR A 396 -7.58 34.46 -5.98
CA TYR A 396 -9.00 34.50 -6.27
C TYR A 396 -9.61 35.88 -6.09
N ALA A 397 -9.29 36.59 -4.99
CA ALA A 397 -9.76 37.95 -4.77
C ALA A 397 -9.31 38.89 -5.90
N ALA A 398 -8.03 38.86 -6.30
CA ALA A 398 -7.50 39.70 -7.38
C ALA A 398 -8.10 39.30 -8.75
N ALA A 399 -8.25 37.99 -9.03
CA ALA A 399 -8.83 37.52 -10.28
C ALA A 399 -10.32 37.89 -10.41
N ASN A 400 -11.06 37.90 -9.30
CA ASN A 400 -12.46 38.31 -9.29
C ASN A 400 -12.63 39.81 -9.64
N GLU A 401 -11.80 40.68 -9.10
CA GLU A 401 -11.79 42.10 -9.47
C GLU A 401 -11.34 42.31 -10.93
N LYS A 402 -10.32 41.55 -11.40
CA LYS A 402 -9.91 41.56 -12.80
C LYS A 402 -11.06 41.12 -13.72
N LEU A 403 -11.73 40.03 -13.40
CA LEU A 403 -12.88 39.53 -14.17
C LEU A 403 -13.98 40.57 -14.28
N LYS A 404 -14.36 41.21 -13.18
CA LYS A 404 -15.38 42.26 -13.16
C LYS A 404 -15.00 43.45 -14.07
N SER A 405 -13.76 43.89 -14.02
CA SER A 405 -13.26 45.01 -14.82
C SER A 405 -13.16 44.66 -16.32
N THR A 406 -12.65 43.45 -16.63
CA THR A 406 -12.53 42.99 -18.03
C THR A 406 -13.90 42.69 -18.64
N GLN A 407 -14.87 42.23 -17.86
CA GLN A 407 -16.25 42.04 -18.32
C GLN A 407 -16.86 43.37 -18.78
N ILE A 408 -16.75 44.44 -17.97
CA ILE A 408 -17.25 45.75 -18.31
C ILE A 408 -16.54 46.30 -19.54
N SER A 409 -15.20 46.19 -19.63
CA SER A 409 -14.41 46.63 -20.79
C SER A 409 -14.86 45.94 -22.07
N TYR A 410 -15.00 44.62 -22.04
CA TYR A 410 -15.43 43.82 -23.18
C TYR A 410 -16.86 44.20 -23.62
N GLU A 411 -17.81 44.37 -22.72
CA GLU A 411 -19.18 44.79 -23.04
C GLU A 411 -19.21 46.14 -23.78
N LEU A 412 -18.45 47.12 -23.27
CA LEU A 412 -18.35 48.45 -23.88
C LEU A 412 -17.67 48.43 -25.27
N ILE A 413 -16.57 47.69 -25.42
CA ILE A 413 -15.86 47.55 -26.70
C ILE A 413 -16.71 46.78 -27.71
N SER A 414 -17.43 45.77 -27.29
CA SER A 414 -18.35 45.00 -28.13
C SER A 414 -19.49 45.86 -28.67
N GLU A 415 -20.06 46.73 -27.84
CA GLU A 415 -21.10 47.67 -28.24
C GLU A 415 -20.57 48.69 -29.23
N GLN A 416 -19.38 49.27 -28.96
CA GLN A 416 -18.71 50.23 -29.87
C GLN A 416 -18.33 49.56 -31.20
N PHE A 417 -17.90 48.30 -31.21
CA PHE A 417 -17.65 47.56 -32.44
C PHE A 417 -18.94 47.40 -33.29
N ASN A 418 -20.05 47.07 -32.65
CA ASN A 418 -21.35 46.92 -33.32
C ASN A 418 -21.84 48.25 -33.95
N LEU A 419 -21.40 49.39 -33.35
CA LEU A 419 -21.69 50.73 -33.89
C LEU A 419 -20.64 51.23 -34.92
N GLY A 420 -19.64 50.39 -35.25
CA GLY A 420 -18.57 50.71 -36.18
C GLY A 420 -17.53 51.71 -35.62
N MET A 421 -17.52 51.95 -34.30
CA MET A 421 -16.59 52.90 -33.64
C MET A 421 -15.26 52.25 -33.23
N LYS A 422 -15.19 50.92 -33.20
CA LYS A 422 -13.98 50.13 -32.82
C LYS A 422 -13.69 49.12 -33.92
N ASN A 423 -12.39 48.74 -34.03
CA ASN A 423 -11.94 47.76 -35.00
C ASN A 423 -11.96 46.33 -34.44
N THR A 424 -11.82 45.34 -35.35
CA THR A 424 -11.84 43.91 -35.02
C THR A 424 -10.71 43.51 -34.06
N VAL A 425 -9.53 44.11 -34.15
CA VAL A 425 -8.37 43.81 -33.29
C VAL A 425 -8.66 44.16 -31.83
N GLU A 426 -9.23 45.36 -31.60
CA GLU A 426 -9.61 45.82 -30.26
C GLU A 426 -10.67 44.89 -29.65
N LEU A 427 -11.68 44.51 -30.40
CA LEU A 427 -12.71 43.56 -29.96
C LEU A 427 -12.11 42.21 -29.57
N LEU A 428 -11.27 41.61 -30.41
CA LEU A 428 -10.65 40.33 -30.17
C LEU A 428 -9.66 40.35 -28.99
N THR A 429 -8.95 41.47 -28.81
CA THR A 429 -8.06 41.66 -27.67
C THR A 429 -8.83 41.65 -26.36
N GLU A 430 -9.92 42.42 -26.23
CA GLU A 430 -10.70 42.48 -25.01
C GLU A 430 -11.46 41.15 -24.76
N LYS A 431 -11.93 40.50 -25.80
CA LYS A 431 -12.51 39.14 -25.66
C LYS A 431 -11.50 38.11 -25.08
N ASN A 432 -10.26 38.13 -25.60
CA ASN A 432 -9.21 37.24 -25.10
C ASN A 432 -8.80 37.60 -23.66
N ASN A 433 -8.75 38.89 -23.30
CA ASN A 433 -8.54 39.33 -21.93
C ASN A 433 -9.63 38.82 -20.98
N LEU A 434 -10.90 38.87 -21.43
CA LEU A 434 -12.04 38.38 -20.65
C LEU A 434 -11.95 36.85 -20.47
N LEU A 435 -11.68 36.09 -21.53
CA LEU A 435 -11.52 34.61 -21.44
C LEU A 435 -10.38 34.28 -20.48
N GLN A 436 -9.25 34.96 -20.57
CA GLN A 436 -8.14 34.75 -19.66
C GLN A 436 -8.53 35.05 -18.20
N ALA A 437 -9.24 36.15 -17.95
CA ALA A 437 -9.69 36.53 -16.61
C ALA A 437 -10.67 35.51 -16.02
N GLN A 438 -11.58 34.94 -16.85
CA GLN A 438 -12.49 33.87 -16.45
C GLN A 438 -11.75 32.63 -16.05
N GLN A 439 -10.77 32.18 -16.84
CA GLN A 439 -9.96 30.99 -16.55
C GLN A 439 -9.09 31.19 -15.30
N GLU A 440 -8.46 32.33 -15.12
CA GLU A 440 -7.68 32.67 -13.93
C GLU A 440 -8.55 32.63 -12.65
N GLN A 441 -9.74 33.21 -12.72
CA GLN A 441 -10.68 33.23 -11.60
C GLN A 441 -11.15 31.81 -11.24
N LEU A 442 -11.53 30.99 -12.23
CA LEU A 442 -11.91 29.60 -12.02
C LEU A 442 -10.77 28.80 -11.38
N GLN A 443 -9.57 28.89 -11.94
CA GLN A 443 -8.41 28.18 -11.40
C GLN A 443 -8.12 28.56 -9.95
N ALA A 444 -8.11 29.86 -9.65
CA ALA A 444 -7.86 30.34 -8.30
C ALA A 444 -8.96 29.90 -7.31
N LYS A 445 -10.24 29.89 -7.75
CA LYS A 445 -11.39 29.41 -6.96
C LYS A 445 -11.21 27.96 -6.53
N TYR A 446 -11.00 27.06 -7.50
CA TYR A 446 -10.90 25.64 -7.23
C TYR A 446 -9.65 25.25 -6.44
N MET A 447 -8.52 25.94 -6.70
CA MET A 447 -7.30 25.76 -5.90
C MET A 447 -7.46 26.22 -4.45
N ALA A 448 -8.17 27.33 -4.21
CA ALA A 448 -8.45 27.80 -2.85
C ALA A 448 -9.34 26.80 -2.08
N ILE A 449 -10.37 26.26 -2.74
CA ILE A 449 -11.26 25.24 -2.16
C ILE A 449 -10.46 23.98 -1.81
N LEU A 450 -9.67 23.46 -2.75
CA LEU A 450 -8.86 22.25 -2.54
C LEU A 450 -7.93 22.40 -1.33
N ASN A 451 -7.10 23.43 -1.33
CA ASN A 451 -6.08 23.60 -0.30
C ASN A 451 -6.71 23.88 1.08
N THR A 452 -7.85 24.57 1.12
CA THR A 452 -8.59 24.77 2.37
C THR A 452 -9.17 23.45 2.89
N GLN A 453 -9.72 22.61 2.03
CA GLN A 453 -10.25 21.30 2.41
C GLN A 453 -9.13 20.35 2.86
N LEU A 454 -7.98 20.35 2.19
CA LEU A 454 -6.83 19.57 2.63
C LEU A 454 -6.32 20.03 4.00
N LEU A 455 -6.26 21.34 4.29
CA LEU A 455 -5.88 21.82 5.63
C LEU A 455 -6.84 21.34 6.72
N LYS A 456 -8.16 21.35 6.47
CA LYS A 456 -9.16 20.80 7.37
C LYS A 456 -8.99 19.30 7.56
N PHE A 457 -8.69 18.57 6.48
CA PHE A 457 -8.42 17.14 6.54
C PHE A 457 -7.21 16.81 7.44
N TYR A 458 -6.15 17.64 7.41
CA TYR A 458 -5.02 17.50 8.33
C TYR A 458 -5.38 17.87 9.78
N GLN A 459 -6.47 18.61 10.02
CA GLN A 459 -7.01 18.84 11.36
C GLN A 459 -7.88 17.69 11.88
N GLY A 460 -8.26 16.74 11.01
CA GLY A 460 -9.10 15.60 11.33
C GLY A 460 -10.54 15.71 10.83
N ASP A 461 -10.90 16.76 10.10
CA ASP A 461 -12.20 16.90 9.48
C ASP A 461 -12.32 15.97 8.27
N GLN A 462 -13.55 15.58 7.93
CA GLN A 462 -13.80 14.83 6.70
C GLN A 462 -13.69 15.76 5.47
N LEU A 463 -13.19 15.21 4.36
CA LEU A 463 -13.21 15.91 3.07
C LEU A 463 -14.67 16.07 2.60
N ALA A 464 -15.14 17.29 2.49
CA ALA A 464 -16.48 17.65 2.03
C ALA A 464 -16.42 18.83 1.05
N LEU A 465 -17.34 18.87 0.06
CA LEU A 465 -17.44 19.94 -0.95
C LEU A 465 -18.82 20.60 -0.92
#